data_27c87a0fef4e02c60ab68847ce6fc980
#
_entry.id   27c87a0fef4e02c60ab68847ce6fc980
#
_cell.length_a   1.000
_cell.length_b   1.000
_cell.length_c   1.000
_cell.angle_alpha   90.00
_cell.angle_beta   90.00
_cell.angle_gamma   90.00
#
_symmetry.space_group_name_H-M   'P 1'
#
loop_
_entity.id
_entity.type
_entity.pdbx_description
1 polymer ?
#
loop_
_entity_poly.entity_id
_entity_poly.type
_entity_poly.pdbx_seq_one_letter_code
_entity_poly.pdbx_strand_id
1 'polypeptide(L)'
;MTTKRLAYFFIILLVMLSISCNRKNKDIIPEDKFADVLVDIHLMDATLNNHYIRSKLKENKIDVYYYSLFEKHDITREQFEASVEYYVDNIKKYKNVYAEVTKKLSQMETAVQQ
;
A
#
# COMPACT_ATOMS: atom_id res chain seq x y z
N MET A 1 48.06 -6.30 -20.33
CA MET A 1 46.85 -5.48 -20.72
C MET A 1 45.54 -6.15 -20.38
N THR A 2 45.42 -7.44 -20.33
CA THR A 2 44.19 -8.19 -20.00
C THR A 2 43.79 -8.07 -18.51
N THR A 3 44.73 -8.06 -17.58
CA THR A 3 44.47 -7.94 -16.14
C THR A 3 43.82 -6.59 -15.75
N LYS A 4 44.24 -5.50 -16.38
CA LYS A 4 43.64 -4.16 -16.10
C LYS A 4 42.20 -4.08 -16.64
N ARG A 5 41.90 -4.69 -17.79
CA ARG A 5 40.53 -4.75 -18.32
C ARG A 5 39.60 -5.61 -17.48
N LEU A 6 40.14 -6.70 -16.92
CA LEU A 6 39.40 -7.56 -15.99
C LEU A 6 39.08 -6.80 -14.67
N ALA A 7 40.03 -6.02 -14.16
CA ALA A 7 39.82 -5.21 -12.97
C ALA A 7 38.75 -4.14 -13.17
N TYR A 8 38.72 -3.46 -14.33
CA TYR A 8 37.67 -2.50 -14.68
C TYR A 8 36.30 -3.18 -14.79
N PHE A 9 36.24 -4.38 -15.33
CA PHE A 9 34.98 -5.12 -15.42
C PHE A 9 34.43 -5.50 -14.03
N PHE A 10 35.32 -5.89 -13.10
CA PHE A 10 34.96 -6.19 -11.72
C PHE A 10 34.47 -4.94 -10.96
N ILE A 11 35.10 -3.79 -11.17
CA ILE A 11 34.71 -2.49 -10.56
C ILE A 11 33.34 -2.07 -11.08
N ILE A 12 33.07 -2.17 -12.37
CA ILE A 12 31.78 -1.84 -12.98
C ILE A 12 30.69 -2.77 -12.47
N LEU A 13 30.97 -4.06 -12.34
CA LEU A 13 30.03 -5.06 -11.77
C LEU A 13 29.72 -4.75 -10.29
N LEU A 14 30.72 -4.33 -9.52
CA LEU A 14 30.56 -3.98 -8.10
C LEU A 14 29.72 -2.71 -7.92
N VAL A 15 29.89 -1.72 -8.80
CA VAL A 15 29.08 -0.47 -8.80
C VAL A 15 27.63 -0.75 -9.19
N MET A 16 27.38 -1.68 -10.10
CA MET A 16 26.02 -2.06 -10.49
C MET A 16 25.26 -2.79 -9.36
N LEU A 17 25.95 -3.51 -8.50
CA LEU A 17 25.36 -4.16 -7.31
C LEU A 17 24.97 -3.18 -6.20
N SER A 18 25.59 -1.99 -6.17
CA SER A 18 25.31 -0.96 -5.13
C SER A 18 24.02 -0.19 -5.37
N ILE A 19 23.47 -0.21 -6.56
CA ILE A 19 22.27 0.57 -6.93
C ILE A 19 20.96 -0.17 -6.54
N SER A 20 21.06 -1.47 -6.21
CA SER A 20 19.90 -2.31 -5.90
C SER A 20 19.28 -2.09 -4.51
N CYS A 21 19.96 -1.38 -3.58
CA CYS A 21 19.58 -1.37 -2.17
C CYS A 21 18.64 -0.21 -1.73
N ASN A 22 18.30 0.74 -2.62
CA ASN A 22 17.57 1.95 -2.21
C ASN A 22 16.13 2.06 -2.73
N ARG A 23 15.60 1.03 -3.39
CA ARG A 23 14.23 1.02 -3.91
C ARG A 23 13.15 0.69 -2.87
N LYS A 24 13.49 0.00 -1.77
CA LYS A 24 12.49 -0.48 -0.79
C LYS A 24 11.77 0.63 -0.01
N ASN A 25 12.38 1.80 0.18
CA ASN A 25 11.75 2.87 0.99
C ASN A 25 10.96 3.92 0.20
N LYS A 26 11.11 3.98 -1.13
CA LYS A 26 10.38 4.96 -1.96
C LYS A 26 8.95 4.55 -2.29
N ASP A 27 8.65 3.28 -2.16
CA ASP A 27 7.36 2.72 -2.54
C ASP A 27 6.41 2.52 -1.35
N ILE A 28 6.85 2.83 -0.11
CA ILE A 28 6.03 2.72 1.10
C ILE A 28 5.18 3.97 1.26
N ILE A 29 3.89 3.78 1.37
CA ILE A 29 2.90 4.84 1.60
C ILE A 29 3.10 5.39 3.03
N PRO A 30 3.18 6.72 3.23
CA PRO A 30 3.26 7.32 4.57
C PRO A 30 2.11 6.91 5.49
N GLU A 31 2.33 6.89 6.81
CA GLU A 31 1.39 6.36 7.81
C GLU A 31 -0.01 7.00 7.71
N ASP A 32 -0.09 8.32 7.61
CA ASP A 32 -1.34 9.09 7.50
C ASP A 32 -2.10 8.77 6.20
N LYS A 33 -1.41 8.78 5.07
CA LYS A 33 -1.98 8.41 3.77
C LYS A 33 -2.39 6.94 3.74
N PHE A 34 -1.59 6.06 4.33
CA PHE A 34 -1.91 4.64 4.40
C PHE A 34 -3.15 4.39 5.27
N ALA A 35 -3.31 5.14 6.36
CA ALA A 35 -4.52 5.11 7.17
C ALA A 35 -5.76 5.55 6.36
N ASP A 36 -5.67 6.59 5.54
CA ASP A 36 -6.79 7.02 4.67
C ASP A 36 -7.17 5.94 3.65
N VAL A 37 -6.18 5.29 3.04
CA VAL A 37 -6.42 4.16 2.12
C VAL A 37 -7.13 3.02 2.85
N LEU A 38 -6.70 2.66 4.06
CA LEU A 38 -7.32 1.60 4.85
C LEU A 38 -8.75 1.95 5.29
N VAL A 39 -9.04 3.20 5.65
CA VAL A 39 -10.41 3.67 5.94
C VAL A 39 -11.31 3.42 4.74
N ASP A 40 -10.92 3.83 3.55
CA ASP A 40 -11.70 3.63 2.34
C ASP A 40 -11.87 2.14 1.98
N ILE A 41 -10.84 1.32 2.20
CA ILE A 41 -10.94 -0.14 2.05
C ILE A 41 -11.97 -0.73 3.01
N HIS A 42 -11.93 -0.35 4.29
CA HIS A 42 -12.91 -0.83 5.27
C HIS A 42 -14.35 -0.44 4.92
N LEU A 43 -14.56 0.79 4.46
CA LEU A 43 -15.88 1.26 4.01
C LEU A 43 -16.35 0.50 2.76
N MET A 44 -15.46 0.27 1.83
CA MET A 44 -15.73 -0.51 0.62
C MET A 44 -16.07 -1.96 0.98
N ASP A 45 -15.28 -2.61 1.81
CA ASP A 45 -15.49 -3.99 2.25
C ASP A 45 -16.83 -4.13 2.98
N ALA A 46 -17.17 -3.19 3.85
CA ALA A 46 -18.48 -3.17 4.52
C ALA A 46 -19.64 -3.07 3.52
N THR A 47 -19.47 -2.26 2.46
CA THR A 47 -20.46 -2.14 1.40
C THR A 47 -20.57 -3.41 0.56
N LEU A 48 -19.44 -4.02 0.18
CA LEU A 48 -19.38 -5.24 -0.62
C LEU A 48 -19.85 -6.48 0.15
N ASN A 49 -19.72 -6.48 1.48
CA ASN A 49 -20.22 -7.54 2.34
C ASN A 49 -21.75 -7.49 2.53
N ASN A 50 -22.41 -6.41 2.13
CA ASN A 50 -23.86 -6.39 2.08
C ASN A 50 -24.36 -7.44 1.08
N HIS A 51 -25.12 -8.42 1.56
CA HIS A 51 -25.58 -9.56 0.78
C HIS A 51 -26.33 -9.16 -0.49
N TYR A 52 -27.12 -8.08 -0.44
CA TYR A 52 -27.88 -7.57 -1.56
C TYR A 52 -26.96 -6.99 -2.65
N ILE A 53 -25.94 -6.24 -2.26
CA ILE A 53 -24.97 -5.63 -3.19
C ILE A 53 -24.10 -6.73 -3.80
N ARG A 54 -23.60 -7.65 -2.97
CA ARG A 54 -22.75 -8.76 -3.42
C ARG A 54 -23.44 -9.68 -4.43
N SER A 55 -24.72 -9.94 -4.25
CA SER A 55 -25.50 -10.77 -5.19
C SER A 55 -25.69 -10.12 -6.57
N LYS A 56 -25.61 -8.78 -6.65
CA LYS A 56 -25.72 -8.03 -7.90
C LYS A 56 -24.39 -7.74 -8.58
N LEU A 57 -23.28 -7.83 -7.84
CA LEU A 57 -21.94 -7.60 -8.37
C LEU A 57 -21.38 -8.91 -8.92
N LYS A 58 -20.99 -8.90 -10.18
CA LYS A 58 -20.16 -9.97 -10.75
C LYS A 58 -18.75 -9.87 -10.16
N GLU A 59 -18.10 -11.01 -9.95
CA GLU A 59 -16.79 -11.14 -9.34
C GLU A 59 -15.71 -10.22 -9.94
N ASN A 60 -15.76 -10.01 -11.26
CA ASN A 60 -14.84 -9.11 -11.97
C ASN A 60 -15.05 -7.61 -11.67
N LYS A 61 -16.13 -7.22 -11.01
CA LYS A 61 -16.36 -5.83 -10.61
C LYS A 61 -15.63 -5.45 -9.32
N ILE A 62 -15.31 -6.41 -8.46
CA ILE A 62 -14.57 -6.16 -7.21
C ILE A 62 -13.18 -5.58 -7.52
N ASP A 63 -12.47 -6.14 -8.49
CA ASP A 63 -11.17 -5.61 -8.92
C ASP A 63 -11.25 -4.17 -9.44
N VAL A 64 -12.34 -3.80 -10.11
CA VAL A 64 -12.57 -2.44 -10.58
C VAL A 64 -12.73 -1.46 -9.42
N TYR A 65 -13.37 -1.86 -8.31
CA TYR A 65 -13.50 -1.02 -7.11
C TYR A 65 -12.14 -0.79 -6.45
N TYR A 66 -11.32 -1.83 -6.30
CA TYR A 66 -9.96 -1.67 -5.77
C TYR A 66 -9.10 -0.79 -6.67
N TYR A 67 -9.19 -0.96 -7.98
CA TYR A 67 -8.48 -0.10 -8.92
C TYR A 67 -8.88 1.37 -8.77
N SER A 68 -10.18 1.67 -8.73
CA SER A 68 -10.69 3.04 -8.55
C SER A 68 -10.26 3.64 -7.21
N LEU A 69 -10.17 2.82 -6.15
CA LEU A 69 -9.73 3.25 -4.84
C LEU A 69 -8.24 3.62 -4.86
N PHE A 70 -7.40 2.82 -5.48
CA PHE A 70 -5.98 3.11 -5.62
C PHE A 70 -5.73 4.35 -6.49
N GLU A 71 -6.49 4.50 -7.57
CA GLU A 71 -6.45 5.70 -8.41
C GLU A 71 -6.87 6.97 -7.63
N LYS A 72 -7.92 6.90 -6.82
CA LYS A 72 -8.35 8.00 -5.94
C LYS A 72 -7.23 8.47 -5.00
N HIS A 73 -6.43 7.54 -4.50
CA HIS A 73 -5.33 7.83 -3.58
C HIS A 73 -3.98 8.06 -4.28
N ASP A 74 -3.95 8.04 -5.61
CA ASP A 74 -2.72 8.18 -6.39
C ASP A 74 -1.62 7.21 -5.91
N ILE A 75 -2.00 5.93 -5.83
CA ILE A 75 -1.11 4.82 -5.47
C ILE A 75 -1.29 3.66 -6.44
N THR A 76 -0.27 2.82 -6.53
CA THR A 76 -0.34 1.57 -7.28
C THR A 76 -0.65 0.39 -6.34
N ARG A 77 -1.09 -0.72 -6.91
CA ARG A 77 -1.28 -1.99 -6.18
C ARG A 77 0.03 -2.43 -5.52
N GLU A 78 1.13 -2.33 -6.24
CA GLU A 78 2.47 -2.72 -5.76
C GLU A 78 2.90 -1.88 -4.56
N GLN A 79 2.64 -0.56 -4.58
CA GLN A 79 2.88 0.32 -3.43
C GLN A 79 2.02 -0.06 -2.24
N PHE A 80 0.76 -0.40 -2.46
CA PHE A 80 -0.14 -0.84 -1.40
C PHE A 80 0.35 -2.15 -0.77
N GLU A 81 0.65 -3.17 -1.58
CA GLU A 81 1.14 -4.47 -1.12
C GLU A 81 2.46 -4.35 -0.36
N ALA A 82 3.42 -3.57 -0.88
CA ALA A 82 4.68 -3.29 -0.20
C ALA A 82 4.47 -2.56 1.14
N SER A 83 3.49 -1.66 1.22
CA SER A 83 3.16 -0.94 2.45
C SER A 83 2.52 -1.87 3.48
N VAL A 84 1.62 -2.76 3.07
CA VAL A 84 1.04 -3.78 3.95
C VAL A 84 2.14 -4.62 4.58
N GLU A 85 3.05 -5.17 3.77
CA GLU A 85 4.19 -5.97 4.26
C GLU A 85 5.05 -5.18 5.24
N TYR A 86 5.41 -3.95 4.87
CA TYR A 86 6.25 -3.08 5.71
C TYR A 86 5.61 -2.78 7.08
N TYR A 87 4.32 -2.43 7.11
CA TYR A 87 3.65 -2.09 8.37
C TYR A 87 3.38 -3.33 9.22
N VAL A 88 3.06 -4.47 8.63
CA VAL A 88 2.88 -5.74 9.35
C VAL A 88 4.18 -6.17 10.03
N ASP A 89 5.33 -5.98 9.38
CA ASP A 89 6.64 -6.28 9.96
C ASP A 89 7.07 -5.27 11.05
N ASN A 90 6.43 -4.10 11.10
CA ASN A 90 6.71 -3.04 12.06
C ASN A 90 5.54 -2.80 13.01
N ILE A 91 5.35 -3.66 13.99
CA ILE A 91 4.21 -3.68 14.92
C ILE A 91 3.89 -2.32 15.53
N LYS A 92 4.92 -1.52 15.91
CA LYS A 92 4.71 -0.19 16.47
C LYS A 92 4.05 0.76 15.47
N LYS A 93 4.54 0.76 14.23
CA LYS A 93 3.98 1.58 13.13
C LYS A 93 2.59 1.10 12.73
N TYR A 94 2.40 -0.20 12.67
CA TYR A 94 1.09 -0.81 12.42
C TYR A 94 0.04 -0.35 13.45
N LYS A 95 0.38 -0.34 14.74
CA LYS A 95 -0.52 0.16 15.80
C LYS A 95 -0.85 1.64 15.61
N ASN A 96 0.11 2.48 15.21
CA ASN A 96 -0.13 3.90 14.93
C ASN A 96 -1.11 4.08 13.77
N VAL A 97 -0.90 3.37 12.67
CA VAL A 97 -1.79 3.39 11.51
C VAL A 97 -3.21 2.99 11.92
N TYR A 98 -3.37 1.86 12.62
CA TYR A 98 -4.69 1.39 13.04
C TYR A 98 -5.38 2.28 14.08
N ALA A 99 -4.63 2.93 14.96
CA ALA A 99 -5.18 3.94 15.86
C ALA A 99 -5.80 5.12 15.07
N GLU A 100 -5.12 5.56 14.02
CA GLU A 100 -5.64 6.63 13.16
C GLU A 100 -6.84 6.16 12.32
N VAL A 101 -6.81 4.95 11.79
CA VAL A 101 -7.96 4.33 11.08
C VAL A 101 -9.19 4.29 11.99
N THR A 102 -9.05 3.78 13.21
CA THR A 102 -10.15 3.67 14.17
C THR A 102 -10.73 5.04 14.53
N LYS A 103 -9.87 6.02 14.76
CA LYS A 103 -10.27 7.41 15.03
C LYS A 103 -11.07 7.99 13.89
N LYS A 104 -10.62 7.85 12.64
CA LYS A 104 -11.31 8.37 11.45
C LYS A 104 -12.66 7.71 11.24
N LEU A 105 -12.76 6.39 11.38
CA LEU A 105 -14.04 5.67 11.28
C LEU A 105 -15.02 6.10 12.35
N SER A 106 -14.58 6.28 13.60
CA SER A 106 -15.42 6.75 14.70
C SER A 106 -15.93 8.19 14.46
N GLN A 107 -15.10 9.06 13.90
CA GLN A 107 -15.51 10.42 13.54
C GLN A 107 -16.57 10.42 12.43
N MET A 108 -16.45 9.54 11.43
CA MET A 108 -17.45 9.39 10.36
C MET A 108 -18.78 8.88 10.91
N GLU A 109 -18.75 7.91 11.82
CA GLU A 109 -19.96 7.39 12.47
C GLU A 109 -20.71 8.47 13.22
N THR A 110 -20.00 9.30 13.99
CA THR A 110 -20.61 10.43 14.73
C THR A 110 -21.20 11.48 13.79
N ALA A 111 -20.58 11.74 12.65
CA ALA A 111 -21.09 12.70 11.65
C ALA A 111 -22.39 12.24 10.98
N VAL A 112 -22.59 10.93 10.83
CA VAL A 112 -23.82 10.35 10.21
C VAL A 112 -25.00 10.34 11.20
N GLN A 113 -24.74 10.35 12.52
CA GLN A 113 -25.78 10.33 13.56
C GLN A 113 -26.34 11.73 13.91
N GLN A 114 -25.79 12.80 13.35
CA GLN A 114 -26.27 14.18 13.50
C GLN A 114 -27.18 14.56 12.33
#